data_382eb444baeb5f6971ad2463feb62b1e
#
_entry.id   382eb444baeb5f6971ad2463feb62b1e
#
_cell.length_a   1.000
_cell.length_b   1.000
_cell.length_c   1.000
_cell.angle_alpha   90.00
_cell.angle_beta   90.00
_cell.angle_gamma   90.00
#
_symmetry.space_group_name_H-M   'P 1'
#
loop_
_entity.id
_entity.type
_entity.pdbx_description
1 polymer ?
#
loop_
_entity_poly.entity_id
_entity_poly.type
_entity_poly.pdbx_seq_one_letter_code
_entity_poly.pdbx_strand_id
1 'polypeptide(L)'
;VLGSNLHPRVVLLGNVLCAEECAELIDTARGRLKRSATFNAATGQNQAHQSRTSDGTYLPTACTPLVAHIEQRIAELVGWPLAHAEPLQVLHYGPGAEYKPHYDYFDPDGPGAEAARRHGGQRVATLVTYLNTPLRGGATTFPDAGLEFAAVQGNAVFFSYDRAHPVTRTLHAGAPV
;
A
#
# COMPACT_ATOMS: atom_id res chain seq x y z
N VAL A 1 12.76 9.67 9.93
CA VAL A 1 11.34 10.06 10.11
C VAL A 1 11.21 11.51 9.75
N LEU A 2 10.28 11.86 8.86
CA LEU A 2 9.98 13.25 8.46
C LEU A 2 8.79 13.83 9.24
N GLY A 3 7.88 12.98 9.68
CA GLY A 3 6.73 13.36 10.47
C GLY A 3 5.99 12.15 11.01
N SER A 4 5.16 12.35 12.02
CA SER A 4 4.32 11.29 12.59
C SER A 4 3.04 11.85 13.19
N ASN A 5 2.02 11.01 13.24
CA ASN A 5 0.74 11.27 13.88
C ASN A 5 0.33 10.05 14.71
N LEU A 6 -0.34 10.27 15.85
CA LEU A 6 -0.71 9.18 16.76
C LEU A 6 -2.10 8.59 16.46
N HIS A 7 -3.05 9.40 15.98
CA HIS A 7 -4.41 8.97 15.65
C HIS A 7 -4.91 9.60 14.34
N PRO A 8 -4.85 8.89 13.22
CA PRO A 8 -4.33 7.54 13.01
C PRO A 8 -2.83 7.44 13.30
N ARG A 9 -2.35 6.24 13.64
CA ARG A 9 -0.91 5.99 13.80
C ARG A 9 -0.28 5.95 12.42
N VAL A 10 0.34 7.07 12.02
CA VAL A 10 0.98 7.25 10.71
C VAL A 10 2.37 7.82 10.88
N VAL A 11 3.31 7.34 10.10
CA VAL A 11 4.70 7.84 10.05
C VAL A 11 5.09 8.10 8.60
N LEU A 12 5.55 9.32 8.32
CA LEU A 12 6.18 9.67 7.06
C LEU A 12 7.68 9.41 7.17
N LEU A 13 8.20 8.56 6.30
CA LEU A 13 9.60 8.15 6.22
C LEU A 13 10.23 8.75 4.95
N GLY A 14 11.39 9.36 5.09
CA GLY A 14 12.15 9.88 3.95
C GLY A 14 13.23 8.91 3.51
N ASN A 15 13.49 8.88 2.19
CA ASN A 15 14.59 8.14 1.58
C ASN A 15 14.60 6.64 1.97
N VAL A 16 13.45 6.00 1.92
CA VAL A 16 13.33 4.54 2.14
C VAL A 16 13.94 3.78 0.97
N LEU A 17 13.77 4.32 -0.25
CA LEU A 17 14.41 3.84 -1.48
C LEU A 17 15.20 4.97 -2.14
N CYS A 18 16.32 4.63 -2.82
CA CYS A 18 17.00 5.56 -3.70
C CYS A 18 16.32 5.62 -5.10
N ALA A 19 16.74 6.58 -5.93
CA ALA A 19 16.14 6.77 -7.25
C ALA A 19 16.36 5.57 -8.17
N GLU A 20 17.52 4.93 -8.08
CA GLU A 20 17.90 3.76 -8.86
C GLU A 20 17.05 2.54 -8.50
N GLU A 21 16.82 2.30 -7.20
CA GLU A 21 15.94 1.25 -6.69
C GLU A 21 14.49 1.45 -7.15
N CYS A 22 14.01 2.70 -7.10
CA CYS A 22 12.69 3.05 -7.61
C CYS A 22 12.57 2.75 -9.11
N ALA A 23 13.56 3.14 -9.93
CA ALA A 23 13.57 2.91 -11.36
C ALA A 23 13.59 1.41 -11.68
N GLU A 24 14.40 0.61 -11.01
CA GLU A 24 14.49 -0.83 -11.22
C GLU A 24 13.19 -1.56 -10.83
N LEU A 25 12.51 -1.14 -9.73
CA LEU A 25 11.19 -1.67 -9.38
C LEU A 25 10.14 -1.34 -10.45
N ILE A 26 10.13 -0.11 -10.97
CA ILE A 26 9.24 0.29 -12.06
C ILE A 26 9.48 -0.58 -13.29
N ASP A 27 10.73 -0.76 -13.70
CA ASP A 27 11.07 -1.55 -14.88
C ASP A 27 10.74 -3.04 -14.68
N THR A 28 10.97 -3.60 -13.49
CA THR A 28 10.59 -4.97 -13.14
C THR A 28 9.08 -5.19 -13.26
N ALA A 29 8.27 -4.19 -12.93
CA ALA A 29 6.81 -4.27 -12.94
C ALA A 29 6.19 -3.96 -14.30
N ARG A 30 6.81 -3.09 -15.13
CA ARG A 30 6.24 -2.46 -16.33
C ARG A 30 5.53 -3.43 -17.28
N GLY A 31 6.12 -4.56 -17.60
CA GLY A 31 5.54 -5.56 -18.50
C GLY A 31 4.51 -6.49 -17.87
N ARG A 32 4.24 -6.35 -16.58
CA ARG A 32 3.38 -7.25 -15.79
C ARG A 32 2.12 -6.57 -15.25
N LEU A 33 2.01 -5.25 -15.40
CA LEU A 33 0.89 -4.48 -14.89
C LEU A 33 -0.43 -4.95 -15.53
N LYS A 34 -1.44 -5.16 -14.70
CA LYS A 34 -2.81 -5.47 -15.11
C LYS A 34 -3.77 -4.63 -14.28
N ARG A 35 -4.97 -4.40 -14.79
CA ARG A 35 -6.01 -3.68 -14.06
C ARG A 35 -6.14 -4.21 -12.63
N SER A 36 -5.97 -3.33 -11.66
CA SER A 36 -6.06 -3.72 -10.25
C SER A 36 -7.45 -4.21 -9.91
N ALA A 37 -7.51 -5.30 -9.15
CA ALA A 37 -8.74 -5.82 -8.61
C ALA A 37 -8.87 -5.45 -7.13
N THR A 38 -10.10 -5.27 -6.67
CA THR A 38 -10.43 -5.16 -5.24
C THR A 38 -11.14 -6.43 -4.79
N PHE A 39 -10.94 -6.80 -3.53
CA PHE A 39 -11.64 -7.93 -2.95
C PHE A 39 -13.12 -7.59 -2.81
N ASN A 40 -13.98 -8.37 -3.48
CA ASN A 40 -15.43 -8.25 -3.34
C ASN A 40 -15.88 -9.13 -2.17
N ALA A 41 -16.25 -8.50 -1.06
CA ALA A 41 -16.67 -9.19 0.15
C ALA A 41 -17.93 -10.06 -0.06
N ALA A 42 -18.82 -9.68 -0.99
CA ALA A 42 -20.05 -10.44 -1.26
C ALA A 42 -19.80 -11.74 -2.03
N THR A 43 -18.79 -11.77 -2.91
CA THR A 43 -18.48 -12.94 -3.75
C THR A 43 -17.25 -13.71 -3.29
N GLY A 44 -16.43 -13.15 -2.38
CA GLY A 44 -15.14 -13.69 -1.96
C GLY A 44 -14.09 -13.70 -3.07
N GLN A 45 -14.30 -12.97 -4.16
CA GLN A 45 -13.41 -12.94 -5.32
C GLN A 45 -12.83 -11.53 -5.57
N ASN A 46 -11.64 -11.50 -6.16
CA ASN A 46 -11.06 -10.27 -6.64
C ASN A 46 -11.73 -9.86 -7.96
N GLN A 47 -12.29 -8.66 -8.00
CA GLN A 47 -12.94 -8.10 -9.19
C GLN A 47 -12.44 -6.70 -9.48
N ALA A 48 -12.32 -6.33 -10.77
CA ALA A 48 -12.07 -4.95 -11.15
C ALA A 48 -13.23 -4.08 -10.66
N HIS A 49 -12.91 -3.03 -9.90
CA HIS A 49 -13.93 -2.16 -9.30
C HIS A 49 -13.64 -0.70 -9.61
N GLN A 50 -14.70 0.10 -9.75
CA GLN A 50 -14.57 1.54 -10.05
C GLN A 50 -13.94 2.36 -8.90
N SER A 51 -13.87 1.79 -7.69
CA SER A 51 -13.20 2.44 -6.56
C SER A 51 -11.68 2.48 -6.68
N ARG A 52 -11.07 1.63 -7.52
CA ARG A 52 -9.62 1.57 -7.73
C ARG A 52 -9.33 1.54 -9.22
N THR A 53 -8.74 2.63 -9.72
CA THR A 53 -8.50 2.81 -11.16
C THR A 53 -7.04 2.64 -11.58
N SER A 54 -6.20 2.08 -10.71
CA SER A 54 -4.80 1.74 -10.98
C SER A 54 -4.65 0.45 -11.78
N ASP A 55 -3.47 0.26 -12.37
CA ASP A 55 -2.94 -1.03 -12.78
C ASP A 55 -1.92 -1.50 -11.74
N GLY A 56 -1.74 -2.81 -11.59
CA GLY A 56 -0.83 -3.34 -10.59
C GLY A 56 -0.30 -4.73 -10.91
N THR A 57 0.76 -5.10 -10.21
CA THR A 57 1.30 -6.46 -10.23
C THR A 57 1.92 -6.78 -8.87
N TYR A 58 1.89 -8.04 -8.49
CA TYR A 58 2.66 -8.55 -7.36
C TYR A 58 4.02 -9.07 -7.85
N LEU A 59 5.06 -8.71 -7.12
CA LEU A 59 6.40 -9.27 -7.30
C LEU A 59 6.53 -10.46 -6.33
N PRO A 60 6.82 -11.67 -6.83
CA PRO A 60 7.08 -12.79 -5.92
C PRO A 60 8.20 -12.45 -4.94
N THR A 61 8.09 -12.89 -3.70
CA THR A 61 9.11 -12.68 -2.67
C THR A 61 10.48 -13.06 -3.16
N ALA A 62 11.45 -12.19 -2.96
CA ALA A 62 12.85 -12.36 -3.36
C ALA A 62 13.05 -12.70 -4.86
N CYS A 63 12.13 -12.29 -5.76
CA CYS A 63 12.20 -12.63 -7.19
C CYS A 63 13.41 -12.00 -7.91
N THR A 64 14.02 -10.99 -7.34
CA THR A 64 15.30 -10.42 -7.76
C THR A 64 16.15 -10.10 -6.52
N PRO A 65 17.48 -9.94 -6.65
CA PRO A 65 18.32 -9.48 -5.55
C PRO A 65 17.86 -8.14 -4.96
N LEU A 66 17.40 -7.21 -5.80
CA LEU A 66 16.87 -5.94 -5.35
C LEU A 66 15.60 -6.13 -4.51
N VAL A 67 14.63 -6.93 -4.98
CA VAL A 67 13.39 -7.20 -4.24
C VAL A 67 13.71 -7.80 -2.87
N ALA A 68 14.58 -8.81 -2.81
CA ALA A 68 15.01 -9.42 -1.54
C ALA A 68 15.63 -8.40 -0.58
N HIS A 69 16.48 -7.50 -1.09
CA HIS A 69 17.12 -6.46 -0.29
C HIS A 69 16.12 -5.43 0.24
N ILE A 70 15.17 -5.02 -0.60
CA ILE A 70 14.10 -4.07 -0.21
C ILE A 70 13.17 -4.70 0.83
N GLU A 71 12.75 -5.94 0.64
CA GLU A 71 11.90 -6.67 1.60
C GLU A 71 12.58 -6.77 2.98
N GLN A 72 13.87 -7.12 3.00
CA GLN A 72 14.64 -7.19 4.25
C GLN A 72 14.75 -5.80 4.92
N ARG A 73 15.07 -4.76 4.15
CA ARG A 73 15.13 -3.37 4.65
C ARG A 73 13.79 -2.94 5.25
N ILE A 74 12.67 -3.25 4.59
CA ILE A 74 11.33 -2.92 5.10
C ILE A 74 11.07 -3.66 6.41
N ALA A 75 11.37 -4.95 6.49
CA ALA A 75 11.18 -5.74 7.70
C ALA A 75 11.96 -5.16 8.89
N GLU A 76 13.22 -4.78 8.66
CA GLU A 76 14.06 -4.12 9.68
C GLU A 76 13.51 -2.74 10.07
N LEU A 77 13.09 -1.94 9.10
CA LEU A 77 12.56 -0.59 9.29
C LEU A 77 11.29 -0.58 10.15
N VAL A 78 10.38 -1.52 9.90
CA VAL A 78 9.11 -1.61 10.64
C VAL A 78 9.20 -2.49 11.89
N GLY A 79 10.30 -3.23 12.07
CA GLY A 79 10.55 -4.11 13.20
C GLY A 79 9.68 -5.36 13.21
N TRP A 80 9.26 -5.84 12.03
CA TRP A 80 8.45 -7.05 11.90
C TRP A 80 9.13 -8.11 11.03
N PRO A 81 8.96 -9.41 11.36
CA PRO A 81 9.56 -10.50 10.58
C PRO A 81 9.08 -10.48 9.13
N LEU A 82 10.00 -10.65 8.19
CA LEU A 82 9.70 -10.71 6.75
C LEU A 82 8.66 -11.79 6.41
N ALA A 83 8.66 -12.90 7.15
CA ALA A 83 7.68 -13.99 6.97
C ALA A 83 6.21 -13.56 7.17
N HIS A 84 5.97 -12.39 7.75
CA HIS A 84 4.63 -11.83 7.96
C HIS A 84 4.27 -10.77 6.91
N ALA A 85 5.16 -10.48 5.98
CA ALA A 85 4.89 -9.53 4.91
C ALA A 85 4.12 -10.19 3.76
N GLU A 86 3.16 -9.46 3.19
CA GLU A 86 2.63 -9.79 1.86
C GLU A 86 3.69 -9.47 0.79
N PRO A 87 3.68 -10.17 -0.36
CA PRO A 87 4.57 -9.83 -1.47
C PRO A 87 4.41 -8.36 -1.90
N LEU A 88 5.50 -7.75 -2.34
CA LEU A 88 5.47 -6.37 -2.82
C LEU A 88 4.45 -6.20 -3.96
N GLN A 89 3.56 -5.24 -3.84
CA GLN A 89 2.65 -4.86 -4.90
C GLN A 89 3.10 -3.54 -5.51
N VAL A 90 3.45 -3.56 -6.80
CA VAL A 90 3.73 -2.33 -7.56
C VAL A 90 2.44 -1.88 -8.24
N LEU A 91 2.10 -0.60 -8.05
CA LEU A 91 0.90 0.03 -8.57
C LEU A 91 1.26 1.20 -9.48
N HIS A 92 0.54 1.34 -10.56
CA HIS A 92 0.64 2.47 -11.49
C HIS A 92 -0.70 3.19 -11.58
N TYR A 93 -0.69 4.48 -11.30
CA TYR A 93 -1.83 5.37 -11.45
C TYR A 93 -1.55 6.31 -12.63
N GLY A 94 -2.30 6.15 -13.72
CA GLY A 94 -2.27 7.08 -14.85
C GLY A 94 -3.01 8.38 -14.52
N PRO A 95 -2.97 9.39 -15.44
CA PRO A 95 -3.69 10.65 -15.25
C PRO A 95 -5.18 10.44 -14.91
N GLY A 96 -5.64 11.06 -13.82
CA GLY A 96 -7.00 10.94 -13.31
C GLY A 96 -7.30 9.63 -12.56
N ALA A 97 -6.35 8.70 -12.48
CA ALA A 97 -6.54 7.48 -11.71
C ALA A 97 -6.44 7.75 -10.21
N GLU A 98 -7.26 7.04 -9.45
CA GLU A 98 -7.41 7.19 -8.02
C GLU A 98 -7.66 5.84 -7.31
N TYR A 99 -7.55 5.84 -6.01
CA TYR A 99 -8.14 4.82 -5.15
C TYR A 99 -8.99 5.48 -4.09
N LYS A 100 -10.31 5.27 -4.16
CA LYS A 100 -11.30 5.87 -3.24
C LYS A 100 -11.03 5.46 -1.79
N PRO A 101 -11.57 6.22 -0.80
CA PRO A 101 -11.37 5.92 0.61
C PRO A 101 -11.72 4.47 0.95
N HIS A 102 -10.79 3.79 1.61
CA HIS A 102 -10.90 2.38 2.00
C HIS A 102 -10.05 2.10 3.24
N TYR A 103 -10.29 0.94 3.83
CA TYR A 103 -9.43 0.35 4.87
C TYR A 103 -8.66 -0.81 4.26
N ASP A 104 -7.41 -1.02 4.70
CA ASP A 104 -6.59 -2.15 4.26
C ASP A 104 -6.82 -3.41 5.08
N TYR A 105 -7.31 -3.28 6.32
CA TYR A 105 -7.69 -4.45 7.10
C TYR A 105 -8.92 -5.15 6.49
N PHE A 106 -9.00 -6.45 6.67
CA PHE A 106 -10.19 -7.22 6.30
C PHE A 106 -11.31 -6.96 7.32
N ASP A 107 -12.49 -6.58 6.83
CA ASP A 107 -13.66 -6.41 7.70
C ASP A 107 -13.93 -7.74 8.43
N PRO A 108 -13.83 -7.78 9.78
CA PRO A 108 -14.01 -9.01 10.54
C PRO A 108 -15.40 -9.61 10.42
N ASP A 109 -16.41 -8.78 10.16
CA ASP A 109 -17.82 -9.17 10.05
C ASP A 109 -18.25 -9.32 8.57
N GLY A 110 -17.34 -9.04 7.63
CA GLY A 110 -17.62 -9.14 6.20
C GLY A 110 -17.68 -10.59 5.70
N PRO A 111 -18.53 -10.89 4.70
CA PRO A 111 -18.78 -12.25 4.21
C PRO A 111 -17.56 -12.97 3.62
N GLY A 112 -16.46 -12.27 3.34
CA GLY A 112 -15.20 -12.85 2.86
C GLY A 112 -14.06 -12.87 3.87
N ALA A 113 -14.29 -12.42 5.10
CA ALA A 113 -13.26 -12.20 6.10
C ALA A 113 -12.44 -13.46 6.43
N GLU A 114 -13.09 -14.61 6.55
CA GLU A 114 -12.41 -15.85 6.86
C GLU A 114 -11.51 -16.32 5.69
N ALA A 115 -12.00 -16.22 4.45
CA ALA A 115 -11.21 -16.56 3.27
C ALA A 115 -9.98 -15.65 3.11
N ALA A 116 -10.16 -14.36 3.34
CA ALA A 116 -9.07 -13.38 3.29
C ALA A 116 -7.99 -13.67 4.36
N ARG A 117 -8.41 -14.02 5.58
CA ARG A 117 -7.49 -14.31 6.69
C ARG A 117 -6.74 -15.64 6.56
N ARG A 118 -7.26 -16.61 5.80
CA ARG A 118 -6.60 -17.92 5.64
C ARG A 118 -5.22 -17.87 5.00
N HIS A 119 -4.90 -16.81 4.25
CA HIS A 119 -3.64 -16.68 3.50
C HIS A 119 -2.57 -15.83 4.19
N GLY A 120 -2.77 -15.37 5.42
CA GLY A 120 -1.79 -14.55 6.11
C GLY A 120 -2.30 -13.89 7.39
N GLY A 121 -3.55 -14.15 7.75
CA GLY A 121 -4.16 -13.52 8.92
C GLY A 121 -4.71 -12.13 8.62
N GLN A 122 -4.94 -11.34 9.68
CA GLN A 122 -5.40 -9.97 9.57
C GLN A 122 -4.24 -9.04 9.24
N ARG A 123 -4.44 -8.12 8.30
CA ARG A 123 -3.51 -7.02 8.09
C ARG A 123 -3.51 -6.11 9.31
N VAL A 124 -2.35 -5.68 9.74
CA VAL A 124 -2.15 -4.85 10.94
C VAL A 124 -1.35 -3.58 10.66
N ALA A 125 -0.75 -3.50 9.47
CA ALA A 125 -0.07 -2.30 8.97
C ALA A 125 0.07 -2.31 7.46
N THR A 126 0.35 -1.12 6.92
CA THR A 126 0.64 -0.90 5.50
C THR A 126 1.81 0.06 5.37
N LEU A 127 2.69 -0.21 4.42
CA LEU A 127 3.74 0.70 3.97
C LEU A 127 3.50 1.01 2.49
N VAL A 128 3.26 2.28 2.18
CA VAL A 128 3.15 2.78 0.81
C VAL A 128 4.43 3.53 0.48
N THR A 129 5.21 3.03 -0.49
CA THR A 129 6.44 3.70 -0.95
C THR A 129 6.21 4.31 -2.32
N TYR A 130 6.60 5.56 -2.50
CA TYR A 130 6.44 6.28 -3.76
C TYR A 130 7.64 6.06 -4.67
N LEU A 131 7.42 5.42 -5.82
CA LEU A 131 8.49 5.10 -6.78
C LEU A 131 8.82 6.27 -7.71
N ASN A 132 7.94 7.26 -7.83
CA ASN A 132 8.18 8.50 -8.55
C ASN A 132 7.40 9.66 -7.90
N THR A 133 7.78 10.89 -8.27
CA THR A 133 7.02 12.10 -7.90
C THR A 133 6.17 12.51 -9.10
N PRO A 134 4.83 12.47 -9.02
CA PRO A 134 3.96 12.93 -10.10
C PRO A 134 4.03 14.45 -10.24
N LEU A 135 3.67 14.97 -11.41
CA LEU A 135 3.59 16.42 -11.63
C LEU A 135 2.47 17.07 -10.80
N ARG A 136 1.41 16.34 -10.52
CA ARG A 136 0.26 16.77 -9.71
C ARG A 136 -0.37 15.56 -9.04
N GLY A 137 -1.05 15.80 -7.91
CA GLY A 137 -1.84 14.79 -7.22
C GLY A 137 -1.05 13.59 -6.68
N GLY A 138 -1.69 12.43 -6.65
CA GLY A 138 -1.08 11.17 -6.23
C GLY A 138 -0.78 11.05 -4.74
N ALA A 139 -1.25 11.98 -3.92
CA ALA A 139 -1.05 11.97 -2.48
C ALA A 139 -1.79 10.79 -1.82
N THR A 140 -1.25 10.31 -0.70
CA THR A 140 -2.00 9.44 0.23
C THR A 140 -2.71 10.31 1.25
N THR A 141 -4.04 10.20 1.32
CA THR A 141 -4.87 11.01 2.20
C THR A 141 -5.54 10.16 3.28
N PHE A 142 -5.76 10.75 4.46
CA PHE A 142 -6.52 10.18 5.57
C PHE A 142 -7.66 11.15 5.90
N PRO A 143 -8.81 11.02 5.22
CA PRO A 143 -9.89 12.03 5.29
C PRO A 143 -10.43 12.23 6.70
N ASP A 144 -10.57 11.17 7.51
CA ASP A 144 -11.06 11.26 8.88
C ASP A 144 -10.11 12.05 9.81
N ALA A 145 -8.85 12.22 9.42
CA ALA A 145 -7.84 12.90 10.19
C ALA A 145 -7.42 14.24 9.57
N GLY A 146 -7.86 14.54 8.35
CA GLY A 146 -7.44 15.73 7.60
C GLY A 146 -5.93 15.71 7.25
N LEU A 147 -5.34 14.52 7.10
CA LEU A 147 -3.92 14.36 6.77
C LEU A 147 -3.76 14.05 5.27
N GLU A 148 -2.69 14.61 4.70
CA GLU A 148 -2.29 14.36 3.31
C GLU A 148 -0.76 14.26 3.22
N PHE A 149 -0.29 13.26 2.53
CA PHE A 149 1.13 12.99 2.31
C PHE A 149 1.41 12.99 0.80
N ALA A 150 2.17 13.99 0.35
CA ALA A 150 2.56 14.11 -1.05
C ALA A 150 3.41 12.90 -1.49
N ALA A 151 3.19 12.44 -2.72
CA ALA A 151 3.98 11.40 -3.35
C ALA A 151 5.35 11.97 -3.75
N VAL A 152 6.36 11.75 -2.93
CA VAL A 152 7.75 12.13 -3.19
C VAL A 152 8.57 10.87 -3.39
N GLN A 153 9.27 10.76 -4.51
CA GLN A 153 10.09 9.58 -4.86
C GLN A 153 11.00 9.16 -3.71
N GLY A 154 11.03 7.88 -3.41
CA GLY A 154 11.84 7.28 -2.35
C GLY A 154 11.27 7.41 -0.94
N ASN A 155 10.28 8.27 -0.71
CA ASN A 155 9.61 8.38 0.57
C ASN A 155 8.56 7.30 0.75
N ALA A 156 8.15 7.05 2.01
CA ALA A 156 7.09 6.11 2.33
C ALA A 156 6.17 6.64 3.44
N VAL A 157 4.91 6.22 3.37
CA VAL A 157 3.93 6.39 4.45
C VAL A 157 3.67 5.03 5.07
N PHE A 158 4.03 4.89 6.34
CA PHE A 158 3.70 3.73 7.16
C PHE A 158 2.52 4.05 8.04
N PHE A 159 1.52 3.19 8.08
CA PHE A 159 0.42 3.30 9.04
C PHE A 159 0.04 1.93 9.59
N SER A 160 -0.37 1.92 10.85
CA SER A 160 -0.70 0.69 11.55
C SER A 160 -1.95 0.86 12.42
N TYR A 161 -2.58 -0.25 12.70
CA TYR A 161 -3.81 -0.31 13.48
C TYR A 161 -3.78 -1.52 14.41
N ASP A 162 -4.27 -1.33 15.65
CA ASP A 162 -4.32 -2.36 16.67
C ASP A 162 -5.54 -3.27 16.52
N ARG A 163 -6.51 -2.85 15.72
CA ARG A 163 -7.76 -3.58 15.46
C ARG A 163 -8.37 -3.20 14.12
N ALA A 164 -9.12 -4.12 13.53
CA ALA A 164 -9.88 -3.89 12.29
C ALA A 164 -11.19 -3.14 12.62
N HIS A 165 -11.10 -1.82 12.88
CA HIS A 165 -12.25 -1.01 13.26
C HIS A 165 -12.06 0.46 12.86
N PRO A 166 -13.10 1.19 12.43
CA PRO A 166 -13.02 2.60 12.05
C PRO A 166 -12.47 3.55 13.12
N VAL A 167 -12.54 3.17 14.40
CA VAL A 167 -11.98 3.97 15.50
C VAL A 167 -10.47 4.22 15.32
N THR A 168 -9.76 3.40 14.58
CA THR A 168 -8.34 3.58 14.24
C THR A 168 -8.09 4.79 13.32
N ARG A 169 -9.14 5.30 12.66
CA ARG A 169 -9.10 6.43 11.72
C ARG A 169 -8.12 6.21 10.56
N THR A 170 -7.85 4.95 10.21
CA THR A 170 -6.96 4.57 9.11
C THR A 170 -7.68 4.46 7.76
N LEU A 171 -8.90 5.03 7.65
CA LEU A 171 -9.52 5.26 6.35
C LEU A 171 -8.58 6.12 5.52
N HIS A 172 -8.16 5.63 4.35
CA HIS A 172 -7.21 6.33 3.51
C HIS A 172 -7.56 6.19 2.02
N ALA A 173 -6.99 7.07 1.21
CA ALA A 173 -7.23 7.09 -0.23
C ALA A 173 -5.94 7.45 -0.98
N GLY A 174 -5.84 7.02 -2.24
CA GLY A 174 -4.91 7.56 -3.21
C GLY A 174 -5.60 8.66 -4.02
N ALA A 175 -5.20 9.91 -3.81
CA ALA A 175 -5.75 11.05 -4.54
C ALA A 175 -5.50 10.91 -6.05
N PRO A 176 -6.35 11.50 -6.91
CA PRO A 176 -6.15 11.49 -8.36
C PRO A 176 -4.77 12.04 -8.75
N VAL A 177 -4.17 11.42 -9.77
CA VAL A 177 -2.88 11.84 -10.36
C VAL A 177 -3.11 12.86 -11.48
#